data_3cdcb02d90348d54dcdbaaf8393954f8
#
_entry.id   3cdcb02d90348d54dcdbaaf8393954f8
#
_cell.length_a   1.000
_cell.length_b   1.000
_cell.length_c   1.000
_cell.angle_alpha   90.00
_cell.angle_beta   90.00
_cell.angle_gamma   90.00
#
_symmetry.space_group_name_H-M   'P 1'
#
loop_
_entity.id
_entity.type
_entity.pdbx_description
1 polymer ?
#
loop_
_entity_poly.entity_id
_entity_poly.type
_entity_poly.pdbx_seq_one_letter_code
_entity_poly.pdbx_strand_id
1 'polypeptide(L)'
;MNRYKEKEVANTKESNETVQRAELHRKIWAIADNVRGAVDGWDFKQYILGILFYRFISENMTEFFNKAEHEAGDLEFNYADISDEEAKEDFRAGTVEDKGFFILPSQLFENVVKTARTNENLNTDLANIFKAIEASAVGFESEDDIKGLFEDVDTTSNRLGGTVAEKNTRLADILTGISEIKFGSFQHNDIDAFGDAYEYLISNYASNAGKSGGEFFTPQTVSKLLARLVMEGKENINKVY
;
A
#
# COMPACT_ATOMS: atom_id res chain seq x y z
N MET A 1 17.83 38.29 3.94
CA MET A 1 18.23 37.32 2.89
C MET A 1 17.72 35.90 3.18
N ASN A 2 17.49 35.48 4.43
CA ASN A 2 17.00 34.13 4.79
C ASN A 2 15.50 33.90 4.44
N ARG A 3 14.60 34.82 4.72
CA ARG A 3 13.15 34.68 4.49
C ARG A 3 12.73 34.45 3.03
N TYR A 4 13.48 35.02 2.06
CA TYR A 4 13.21 34.81 0.63
C TYR A 4 13.62 33.40 0.18
N LYS A 5 14.76 32.90 0.64
CA LYS A 5 15.21 31.51 0.35
C LYS A 5 14.27 30.47 0.97
N GLU A 6 13.78 30.71 2.19
CA GLU A 6 12.82 29.81 2.85
C GLU A 6 11.47 29.74 2.11
N LYS A 7 10.98 30.88 1.59
CA LYS A 7 9.76 30.92 0.76
C LYS A 7 9.94 30.27 -0.60
N GLU A 8 11.11 30.40 -1.22
CA GLU A 8 11.41 29.80 -2.52
C GLU A 8 11.54 28.27 -2.40
N VAL A 9 12.18 27.77 -1.35
CA VAL A 9 12.27 26.35 -1.03
C VAL A 9 10.88 25.76 -0.69
N ALA A 10 10.07 26.46 0.10
CA ALA A 10 8.71 26.02 0.42
C ALA A 10 7.81 25.99 -0.82
N ASN A 11 7.89 26.98 -1.71
CA ASN A 11 7.12 27.01 -2.97
C ASN A 11 7.56 25.88 -3.93
N THR A 12 8.86 25.58 -3.98
CA THR A 12 9.38 24.49 -4.83
C THR A 12 8.93 23.12 -4.30
N LYS A 13 8.93 22.94 -2.98
CA LYS A 13 8.47 21.71 -2.34
C LYS A 13 6.96 21.50 -2.57
N GLU A 14 6.14 22.51 -2.35
CA GLU A 14 4.68 22.48 -2.56
C GLU A 14 4.32 22.20 -4.04
N SER A 15 5.11 22.72 -4.99
CA SER A 15 4.99 22.41 -6.42
C SER A 15 5.32 20.95 -6.73
N ASN A 16 6.38 20.40 -6.15
CA ASN A 16 6.78 19.00 -6.33
C ASN A 16 5.74 18.03 -5.75
N GLU A 17 5.24 18.30 -4.55
CA GLU A 17 4.16 17.51 -3.94
C GLU A 17 2.91 17.47 -4.82
N THR A 18 2.51 18.61 -5.37
CA THR A 18 1.33 18.71 -6.24
C THR A 18 1.52 17.87 -7.52
N VAL A 19 2.70 17.92 -8.13
CA VAL A 19 3.03 17.14 -9.34
C VAL A 19 3.03 15.64 -9.03
N GLN A 20 3.64 15.23 -7.90
CA GLN A 20 3.68 13.82 -7.48
C GLN A 20 2.26 13.27 -7.24
N ARG A 21 1.39 14.03 -6.56
CA ARG A 21 -0.03 13.65 -6.35
C ARG A 21 -0.78 13.51 -7.67
N ALA A 22 -0.62 14.47 -8.58
CA ALA A 22 -1.29 14.42 -9.88
C ALA A 22 -0.84 13.20 -10.71
N GLU A 23 0.44 12.85 -10.67
CA GLU A 23 0.95 11.65 -11.34
C GLU A 23 0.41 10.37 -10.71
N LEU A 24 0.37 10.28 -9.38
CA LEU A 24 -0.22 9.17 -8.64
C LEU A 24 -1.70 8.97 -9.03
N HIS A 25 -2.49 10.03 -8.97
CA HIS A 25 -3.91 9.99 -9.33
C HIS A 25 -4.13 9.54 -10.78
N ARG A 26 -3.31 10.04 -11.72
CA ARG A 26 -3.38 9.65 -13.13
C ARG A 26 -3.09 8.16 -13.32
N LYS A 27 -2.11 7.60 -12.62
CA LYS A 27 -1.78 6.17 -12.69
C LYS A 27 -2.87 5.30 -12.08
N ILE A 28 -3.40 5.67 -10.92
CA ILE A 28 -4.54 4.97 -10.31
C ILE A 28 -5.73 4.97 -11.27
N TRP A 29 -6.01 6.10 -11.92
CA TRP A 29 -7.08 6.20 -12.89
C TRP A 29 -6.84 5.33 -14.12
N ALA A 30 -5.61 5.24 -14.62
CA ALA A 30 -5.27 4.37 -15.75
C ALA A 30 -5.46 2.89 -15.42
N ILE A 31 -5.14 2.46 -14.19
CA ILE A 31 -5.43 1.09 -13.72
C ILE A 31 -6.94 0.86 -13.71
N ALA A 32 -7.72 1.84 -13.19
CA ALA A 32 -9.17 1.79 -13.18
C ALA A 32 -9.77 1.63 -14.60
N ASP A 33 -9.24 2.37 -15.57
CA ASP A 33 -9.69 2.30 -16.96
C ASP A 33 -9.40 0.94 -17.61
N ASN A 34 -8.28 0.33 -17.33
CA ASN A 34 -7.89 -0.97 -17.89
C ASN A 34 -8.81 -2.13 -17.42
N VAL A 35 -9.42 -2.01 -16.24
CA VAL A 35 -10.36 -3.02 -15.71
C VAL A 35 -11.82 -2.56 -15.76
N ARG A 36 -12.08 -1.38 -16.34
CA ARG A 36 -13.42 -0.80 -16.48
C ARG A 36 -14.32 -1.70 -17.33
N GLY A 37 -15.56 -1.88 -16.85
CA GLY A 37 -16.57 -2.73 -17.51
C GLY A 37 -16.51 -4.20 -17.12
N ALA A 38 -15.51 -4.61 -16.36
CA ALA A 38 -15.34 -5.96 -15.87
C ALA A 38 -15.60 -6.09 -14.37
N VAL A 39 -15.30 -5.04 -13.61
CA VAL A 39 -15.50 -4.95 -12.16
C VAL A 39 -16.32 -3.70 -11.86
N ASP A 40 -17.31 -3.81 -10.95
CA ASP A 40 -18.08 -2.65 -10.51
C ASP A 40 -17.12 -1.65 -9.81
N GLY A 41 -17.40 -0.35 -9.97
CA GLY A 41 -16.54 0.70 -9.47
C GLY A 41 -16.25 0.62 -7.96
N TRP A 42 -17.21 0.12 -7.17
CA TRP A 42 -17.02 -0.08 -5.72
C TRP A 42 -16.05 -1.23 -5.41
N ASP A 43 -16.21 -2.36 -6.09
CA ASP A 43 -15.37 -3.54 -5.89
C ASP A 43 -13.93 -3.29 -6.36
N PHE A 44 -13.77 -2.55 -7.47
CA PHE A 44 -12.47 -2.15 -7.97
C PHE A 44 -11.62 -1.41 -6.91
N LYS A 45 -12.23 -0.50 -6.16
CA LYS A 45 -11.56 0.23 -5.08
C LYS A 45 -10.93 -0.70 -4.05
N GLN A 46 -11.66 -1.74 -3.63
CA GLN A 46 -11.17 -2.70 -2.63
C GLN A 46 -9.93 -3.45 -3.13
N TYR A 47 -9.93 -3.88 -4.40
CA TYR A 47 -8.74 -4.52 -5.00
C TYR A 47 -7.54 -3.58 -5.07
N ILE A 48 -7.75 -2.33 -5.52
CA ILE A 48 -6.64 -1.37 -5.62
C ILE A 48 -6.09 -1.05 -4.24
N LEU A 49 -6.94 -0.76 -3.26
CA LEU A 49 -6.49 -0.45 -1.89
C LEU A 49 -5.77 -1.62 -1.24
N GLY A 50 -6.33 -2.83 -1.34
CA GLY A 50 -5.72 -4.01 -0.74
C GLY A 50 -4.38 -4.37 -1.40
N ILE A 51 -4.27 -4.28 -2.73
CA ILE A 51 -3.02 -4.57 -3.42
C ILE A 51 -1.99 -3.45 -3.24
N LEU A 52 -2.39 -2.18 -3.17
CA LEU A 52 -1.52 -1.08 -2.76
C LEU A 52 -0.97 -1.29 -1.35
N PHE A 53 -1.83 -1.68 -0.41
CA PHE A 53 -1.43 -1.97 0.95
C PHE A 53 -0.48 -3.18 1.02
N TYR A 54 -0.79 -4.25 0.29
CA TYR A 54 0.10 -5.41 0.16
C TYR A 54 1.49 -5.02 -0.37
N ARG A 55 1.55 -4.17 -1.40
CA ARG A 55 2.81 -3.61 -1.89
C ARG A 55 3.53 -2.83 -0.81
N PHE A 56 2.82 -1.93 -0.11
CA PHE A 56 3.39 -1.10 0.95
C PHE A 56 4.04 -1.94 2.06
N ILE A 57 3.33 -2.94 2.60
CA ILE A 57 3.88 -3.79 3.66
C ILE A 57 5.01 -4.69 3.17
N SER A 58 4.97 -5.14 1.91
CA SER A 58 6.05 -5.92 1.28
C SER A 58 7.33 -5.09 1.14
N GLU A 59 7.25 -3.89 0.57
CA GLU A 59 8.39 -2.99 0.41
C GLU A 59 8.97 -2.57 1.77
N ASN A 60 8.12 -2.32 2.77
CA ASN A 60 8.55 -1.99 4.13
C ASN A 60 9.29 -3.16 4.79
N MET A 61 8.85 -4.40 4.57
CA MET A 61 9.53 -5.60 5.05
C MET A 61 10.90 -5.76 4.41
N THR A 62 11.00 -5.66 3.09
CA THR A 62 12.26 -5.73 2.35
C THR A 62 13.23 -4.65 2.82
N GLU A 63 12.80 -3.41 2.95
CA GLU A 63 13.64 -2.29 3.40
C GLU A 63 14.13 -2.51 4.84
N PHE A 64 13.27 -3.03 5.73
CA PHE A 64 13.63 -3.32 7.11
C PHE A 64 14.82 -4.28 7.21
N PHE A 65 14.77 -5.41 6.50
CA PHE A 65 15.86 -6.37 6.51
C PHE A 65 17.10 -5.88 5.79
N ASN A 66 16.93 -5.32 4.59
CA ASN A 66 18.07 -4.81 3.82
C ASN A 66 18.84 -3.75 4.61
N LYS A 67 18.14 -2.86 5.31
CA LYS A 67 18.78 -1.84 6.13
C LYS A 67 19.58 -2.45 7.28
N ALA A 68 19.02 -3.44 8.00
CA ALA A 68 19.70 -4.09 9.10
C ALA A 68 20.98 -4.81 8.66
N GLU A 69 20.91 -5.57 7.56
CA GLU A 69 22.05 -6.31 7.01
C GLU A 69 23.11 -5.37 6.41
N HIS A 70 22.70 -4.30 5.71
CA HIS A 70 23.62 -3.29 5.20
C HIS A 70 24.35 -2.55 6.36
N GLU A 71 23.68 -2.25 7.44
CA GLU A 71 24.30 -1.67 8.65
C GLU A 71 25.25 -2.67 9.32
N ALA A 72 24.99 -3.97 9.23
CA ALA A 72 25.89 -5.03 9.69
C ALA A 72 27.10 -5.27 8.77
N GLY A 73 27.10 -4.69 7.57
CA GLY A 73 28.21 -4.71 6.62
C GLY A 73 28.00 -5.53 5.37
N ASP A 74 26.88 -6.22 5.22
CA ASP A 74 26.51 -6.95 4.00
C ASP A 74 25.71 -6.06 3.05
N LEU A 75 26.42 -5.25 2.26
CA LEU A 75 25.83 -4.29 1.31
C LEU A 75 25.15 -4.94 0.09
N GLU A 76 25.42 -6.22 -0.17
CA GLU A 76 24.85 -6.97 -1.30
C GLU A 76 23.58 -7.73 -0.89
N PHE A 77 23.25 -7.80 0.40
CA PHE A 77 22.07 -8.49 0.90
C PHE A 77 20.79 -7.87 0.34
N ASN A 78 19.89 -8.74 -0.15
CA ASN A 78 18.56 -8.36 -0.52
C ASN A 78 17.57 -9.43 -0.05
N TYR A 79 16.70 -9.09 0.88
CA TYR A 79 15.70 -9.98 1.44
C TYR A 79 14.79 -10.63 0.38
N ALA A 80 14.54 -9.95 -0.72
CA ALA A 80 13.73 -10.50 -1.81
C ALA A 80 14.40 -11.66 -2.58
N ASP A 81 15.71 -11.85 -2.43
CA ASP A 81 16.49 -12.83 -3.18
C ASP A 81 16.88 -14.08 -2.37
N ILE A 82 16.67 -14.06 -1.03
CA ILE A 82 16.93 -15.23 -0.19
C ILE A 82 15.81 -16.28 -0.30
N SER A 83 16.07 -17.51 0.15
CA SER A 83 15.07 -18.59 0.15
C SER A 83 14.03 -18.42 1.27
N ASP A 84 12.84 -18.98 1.07
CA ASP A 84 11.79 -18.99 2.10
C ASP A 84 12.21 -19.77 3.36
N GLU A 85 13.05 -20.81 3.21
CA GLU A 85 13.57 -21.60 4.31
C GLU A 85 14.49 -20.75 5.19
N GLU A 86 15.46 -20.08 4.59
CA GLU A 86 16.37 -19.17 5.27
C GLU A 86 15.60 -18.04 5.98
N ALA A 87 14.64 -17.44 5.30
CA ALA A 87 13.80 -16.40 5.88
C ALA A 87 13.02 -16.87 7.12
N LYS A 88 12.53 -18.13 7.13
CA LYS A 88 11.80 -18.70 8.27
C LYS A 88 12.69 -18.98 9.46
N GLU A 89 13.91 -19.46 9.22
CA GLU A 89 14.84 -19.85 10.27
C GLU A 89 15.44 -18.61 10.96
N ASP A 90 15.88 -17.65 10.18
CA ASP A 90 16.71 -16.54 10.68
C ASP A 90 15.92 -15.29 11.07
N PHE A 91 14.77 -15.03 10.40
CA PHE A 91 14.14 -13.72 10.51
C PHE A 91 12.73 -13.72 11.12
N ARG A 92 11.97 -14.83 11.04
CA ARG A 92 10.54 -14.80 11.34
C ARG A 92 10.18 -14.38 12.75
N ALA A 93 10.78 -14.99 13.77
CA ALA A 93 10.36 -14.80 15.17
C ALA A 93 10.49 -13.35 15.64
N GLY A 94 11.67 -12.75 15.49
CA GLY A 94 11.92 -11.36 15.88
C GLY A 94 11.11 -10.37 15.04
N THR A 95 10.87 -10.67 13.77
CA THR A 95 10.14 -9.77 12.89
C THR A 95 8.67 -9.64 13.28
N VAL A 96 8.01 -10.73 13.66
CA VAL A 96 6.60 -10.64 14.09
C VAL A 96 6.48 -9.85 15.39
N GLU A 97 7.45 -9.96 16.30
CA GLU A 97 7.50 -9.13 17.51
C GLU A 97 7.68 -7.64 17.20
N ASP A 98 8.55 -7.31 16.23
CA ASP A 98 8.88 -5.91 15.89
C ASP A 98 7.90 -5.25 14.93
N LYS A 99 7.40 -5.99 13.94
CA LYS A 99 6.55 -5.48 12.84
C LYS A 99 5.09 -5.89 12.93
N GLY A 100 4.78 -6.90 13.74
CA GLY A 100 3.43 -7.43 13.90
C GLY A 100 3.03 -8.49 12.89
N PHE A 101 3.80 -8.71 11.81
CA PHE A 101 3.54 -9.70 10.76
C PHE A 101 4.83 -10.14 10.08
N PHE A 102 4.73 -11.16 9.21
CA PHE A 102 5.85 -11.66 8.43
C PHE A 102 5.41 -12.01 7.01
N ILE A 103 6.27 -11.72 6.02
CA ILE A 103 6.06 -12.04 4.60
C ILE A 103 7.29 -12.79 4.12
N LEU A 104 7.10 -13.98 3.55
CA LEU A 104 8.19 -14.75 2.95
C LEU A 104 8.71 -14.10 1.67
N PRO A 105 9.99 -14.28 1.31
CA PRO A 105 10.56 -13.75 0.07
C PRO A 105 9.73 -14.08 -1.18
N SER A 106 9.30 -15.32 -1.35
CA SER A 106 8.44 -15.71 -2.48
C SER A 106 7.08 -15.02 -2.50
N GLN A 107 6.62 -14.53 -1.34
CA GLN A 107 5.34 -13.86 -1.14
C GLN A 107 5.43 -12.33 -1.17
N LEU A 108 6.61 -11.76 -1.37
CA LEU A 108 6.76 -10.32 -1.54
C LEU A 108 6.11 -9.84 -2.84
N PHE A 109 5.50 -8.67 -2.78
CA PHE A 109 4.81 -8.06 -3.92
C PHE A 109 5.68 -8.05 -5.19
N GLU A 110 6.94 -7.64 -5.08
CA GLU A 110 7.86 -7.60 -6.23
C GLU A 110 8.09 -8.97 -6.88
N ASN A 111 8.19 -10.05 -6.08
CA ASN A 111 8.41 -11.40 -6.58
C ASN A 111 7.13 -11.99 -7.20
N VAL A 112 5.97 -11.69 -6.61
CA VAL A 112 4.67 -12.07 -7.18
C VAL A 112 4.43 -11.36 -8.51
N VAL A 113 4.75 -10.08 -8.65
CA VAL A 113 4.59 -9.34 -9.91
C VAL A 113 5.45 -9.92 -11.03
N LYS A 114 6.68 -10.38 -10.75
CA LYS A 114 7.58 -11.00 -11.76
C LYS A 114 6.92 -12.17 -12.51
N THR A 115 6.06 -12.91 -11.84
CA THR A 115 5.41 -14.12 -12.39
C THR A 115 3.91 -13.95 -12.66
N ALA A 116 3.31 -12.82 -12.29
CA ALA A 116 1.86 -12.62 -12.29
C ALA A 116 1.19 -12.94 -13.62
N ARG A 117 1.80 -12.57 -14.76
CA ARG A 117 1.21 -12.78 -16.09
C ARG A 117 1.28 -14.22 -16.60
N THR A 118 2.13 -15.04 -16.03
CA THR A 118 2.34 -16.45 -16.42
C THR A 118 1.81 -17.44 -15.37
N ASN A 119 1.41 -16.94 -14.20
CA ASN A 119 0.89 -17.78 -13.14
C ASN A 119 -0.59 -18.12 -13.37
N GLU A 120 -0.86 -19.37 -13.72
CA GLU A 120 -2.22 -19.89 -13.95
C GLU A 120 -3.06 -19.99 -12.66
N ASN A 121 -2.44 -19.92 -11.48
CA ASN A 121 -3.08 -20.00 -10.17
C ASN A 121 -3.04 -18.66 -9.39
N LEU A 122 -2.73 -17.56 -10.04
CA LEU A 122 -2.48 -16.27 -9.39
C LEU A 122 -3.57 -15.86 -8.39
N ASN A 123 -4.84 -16.09 -8.73
CA ASN A 123 -5.97 -15.76 -7.87
C ASN A 123 -5.96 -16.54 -6.55
N THR A 124 -5.61 -17.82 -6.61
CA THR A 124 -5.53 -18.70 -5.43
C THR A 124 -4.27 -18.43 -4.63
N ASP A 125 -3.15 -18.20 -5.32
CA ASP A 125 -1.87 -17.91 -4.68
C ASP A 125 -1.92 -16.59 -3.91
N LEU A 126 -2.52 -15.54 -4.47
CA LEU A 126 -2.74 -14.28 -3.74
C LEU A 126 -3.62 -14.47 -2.50
N ALA A 127 -4.72 -15.25 -2.62
CA ALA A 127 -5.55 -15.55 -1.46
C ALA A 127 -4.77 -16.28 -0.35
N ASN A 128 -3.87 -17.20 -0.74
CA ASN A 128 -3.03 -17.93 0.20
C ASN A 128 -1.96 -17.03 0.83
N ILE A 129 -1.36 -16.10 0.06
CA ILE A 129 -0.41 -15.12 0.54
C ILE A 129 -1.06 -14.23 1.61
N PHE A 130 -2.23 -13.68 1.34
CA PHE A 130 -2.95 -12.82 2.29
C PHE A 130 -3.27 -13.57 3.59
N LYS A 131 -3.76 -14.80 3.49
CA LYS A 131 -3.97 -15.67 4.66
C LYS A 131 -2.68 -16.00 5.41
N ALA A 132 -1.56 -16.19 4.70
CA ALA A 132 -0.27 -16.48 5.33
C ALA A 132 0.26 -15.27 6.11
N ILE A 133 0.08 -14.05 5.57
CA ILE A 133 0.43 -12.80 6.26
C ILE A 133 -0.39 -12.67 7.55
N GLU A 134 -1.71 -12.83 7.48
CA GLU A 134 -2.59 -12.78 8.66
C GLU A 134 -2.24 -13.88 9.68
N ALA A 135 -2.02 -15.11 9.20
CA ALA A 135 -1.65 -16.23 10.05
C ALA A 135 -0.27 -16.10 10.70
N SER A 136 0.62 -15.25 10.16
CA SER A 136 1.93 -15.02 10.74
C SER A 136 1.86 -14.33 12.11
N ALA A 137 0.82 -13.54 12.37
CA ALA A 137 0.60 -12.79 13.60
C ALA A 137 -0.11 -13.60 14.71
N VAL A 138 -0.61 -14.80 14.41
CA VAL A 138 -1.35 -15.61 15.38
C VAL A 138 -0.48 -15.97 16.59
N GLY A 139 -0.99 -15.65 17.79
CA GLY A 139 -0.28 -15.84 19.07
C GLY A 139 0.63 -14.70 19.47
N PHE A 140 0.70 -13.60 18.71
CA PHE A 140 1.41 -12.37 19.04
C PHE A 140 0.43 -11.24 19.39
N GLU A 141 0.94 -10.17 19.99
CA GLU A 141 0.11 -9.01 20.39
C GLU A 141 -0.59 -8.33 19.20
N SER A 142 0.00 -8.47 18.01
CA SER A 142 -0.52 -7.90 16.75
C SER A 142 -1.64 -8.72 16.09
N GLU A 143 -2.01 -9.88 16.62
CA GLU A 143 -3.00 -10.77 15.99
C GLU A 143 -4.31 -10.06 15.67
N ASP A 144 -4.86 -9.31 16.63
CA ASP A 144 -6.14 -8.60 16.44
C ASP A 144 -6.03 -7.45 15.41
N ASP A 145 -4.85 -6.85 15.25
CA ASP A 145 -4.61 -5.76 14.29
C ASP A 145 -4.42 -6.27 12.85
N ILE A 146 -3.89 -7.49 12.70
CA ILE A 146 -3.58 -8.08 11.39
C ILE A 146 -4.70 -8.97 10.85
N LYS A 147 -5.52 -9.52 11.74
CA LYS A 147 -6.64 -10.40 11.38
C LYS A 147 -7.68 -9.67 10.53
N GLY A 148 -8.01 -10.25 9.38
CA GLY A 148 -9.00 -9.69 8.45
C GLY A 148 -8.49 -8.51 7.63
N LEU A 149 -7.18 -8.25 7.63
CA LEU A 149 -6.57 -7.14 6.91
C LEU A 149 -6.87 -7.13 5.41
N PHE A 150 -7.04 -8.31 4.83
CA PHE A 150 -7.36 -8.52 3.42
C PHE A 150 -8.78 -9.07 3.18
N GLU A 151 -9.66 -9.02 4.17
CA GLU A 151 -11.02 -9.58 4.09
C GLU A 151 -11.81 -9.02 2.89
N ASP A 152 -11.61 -7.75 2.58
CA ASP A 152 -12.28 -7.07 1.47
C ASP A 152 -11.69 -7.41 0.08
N VAL A 153 -10.59 -8.18 0.00
CA VAL A 153 -9.88 -8.50 -1.25
C VAL A 153 -10.11 -9.94 -1.65
N ASP A 154 -11.31 -10.25 -2.16
CA ASP A 154 -11.63 -11.60 -2.66
C ASP A 154 -11.07 -11.83 -4.08
N THR A 155 -9.84 -12.34 -4.14
CA THR A 155 -9.14 -12.65 -5.41
C THR A 155 -9.77 -13.80 -6.19
N THR A 156 -10.71 -14.54 -5.58
CA THR A 156 -11.42 -15.67 -6.21
C THR A 156 -12.80 -15.29 -6.71
N SER A 157 -13.26 -14.07 -6.44
CA SER A 157 -14.58 -13.57 -6.78
C SER A 157 -14.90 -13.62 -8.28
N ASN A 158 -16.14 -13.97 -8.61
CA ASN A 158 -16.65 -13.91 -9.98
C ASN A 158 -16.76 -12.46 -10.53
N ARG A 159 -16.64 -11.46 -9.66
CA ARG A 159 -16.55 -10.06 -10.07
C ARG A 159 -15.26 -9.74 -10.84
N LEU A 160 -14.19 -10.49 -10.61
CA LEU A 160 -12.95 -10.42 -11.40
C LEU A 160 -13.06 -11.15 -12.74
N GLY A 161 -14.06 -12.01 -12.95
CA GLY A 161 -14.26 -12.77 -14.18
C GLY A 161 -14.98 -14.09 -13.94
N GLY A 162 -15.62 -14.61 -14.99
CA GLY A 162 -16.35 -15.88 -14.94
C GLY A 162 -15.45 -17.10 -14.93
N THR A 163 -14.21 -16.95 -15.38
CA THR A 163 -13.21 -18.01 -15.46
C THR A 163 -11.95 -17.68 -14.64
N VAL A 164 -11.17 -18.70 -14.26
CA VAL A 164 -9.88 -18.52 -13.57
C VAL A 164 -8.92 -17.67 -14.42
N ALA A 165 -8.86 -17.92 -15.73
CA ALA A 165 -8.00 -17.18 -16.63
C ALA A 165 -8.34 -15.68 -16.68
N GLU A 166 -9.62 -15.33 -16.69
CA GLU A 166 -10.06 -13.93 -16.64
C GLU A 166 -9.70 -13.27 -15.31
N LYS A 167 -9.91 -13.97 -14.19
CA LYS A 167 -9.54 -13.50 -12.85
C LYS A 167 -8.04 -13.21 -12.78
N ASN A 168 -7.21 -14.16 -13.20
CA ASN A 168 -5.77 -14.04 -13.21
C ASN A 168 -5.29 -12.89 -14.11
N THR A 169 -5.86 -12.73 -15.29
CA THR A 169 -5.52 -11.62 -16.19
C THR A 169 -5.77 -10.26 -15.52
N ARG A 170 -6.94 -10.08 -14.88
CA ARG A 170 -7.26 -8.82 -14.21
C ARG A 170 -6.41 -8.56 -12.98
N LEU A 171 -6.16 -9.59 -12.17
CA LEU A 171 -5.25 -9.47 -11.02
C LEU A 171 -3.83 -9.11 -11.47
N ALA A 172 -3.34 -9.74 -12.55
CA ALA A 172 -2.04 -9.42 -13.13
C ALA A 172 -1.98 -7.99 -13.67
N ASP A 173 -3.06 -7.49 -14.30
CA ASP A 173 -3.15 -6.10 -14.76
C ASP A 173 -3.13 -5.10 -13.60
N ILE A 174 -3.85 -5.38 -12.52
CA ILE A 174 -3.85 -4.56 -11.30
C ILE A 174 -2.45 -4.57 -10.65
N LEU A 175 -1.86 -5.74 -10.43
CA LEU A 175 -0.52 -5.88 -9.86
C LEU A 175 0.53 -5.14 -10.69
N THR A 176 0.53 -5.33 -12.01
CA THR A 176 1.46 -4.67 -12.92
C THR A 176 1.26 -3.14 -12.89
N GLY A 177 0.02 -2.68 -12.98
CA GLY A 177 -0.28 -1.24 -12.94
C GLY A 177 0.15 -0.60 -11.62
N ILE A 178 -0.08 -1.29 -10.49
CA ILE A 178 0.38 -0.82 -9.18
C ILE A 178 1.90 -0.82 -9.09
N SER A 179 2.60 -1.81 -9.67
CA SER A 179 4.07 -1.86 -9.66
C SER A 179 4.73 -0.69 -10.39
N GLU A 180 4.04 -0.12 -11.38
CA GLU A 180 4.52 1.05 -12.13
C GLU A 180 4.39 2.39 -11.38
N ILE A 181 3.64 2.43 -10.28
CA ILE A 181 3.52 3.62 -9.44
C ILE A 181 4.85 3.82 -8.71
N LYS A 182 5.46 4.98 -8.88
CA LYS A 182 6.68 5.35 -8.15
C LYS A 182 6.28 6.00 -6.83
N PHE A 183 6.43 5.27 -5.72
CA PHE A 183 6.21 5.84 -4.39
C PHE A 183 7.44 6.58 -3.85
N GLY A 184 8.59 6.51 -4.52
CA GLY A 184 9.87 6.99 -4.00
C GLY A 184 10.43 6.05 -2.92
N SER A 185 11.48 6.46 -2.20
CA SER A 185 11.91 5.72 -1.00
C SER A 185 11.09 6.19 0.19
N PHE A 186 10.72 5.29 1.11
CA PHE A 186 9.99 5.63 2.34
C PHE A 186 10.68 6.70 3.19
N GLN A 187 11.99 6.89 3.01
CA GLN A 187 12.78 7.87 3.75
C GLN A 187 12.80 9.27 3.12
N HIS A 188 12.41 9.42 1.85
CA HIS A 188 12.59 10.64 1.06
C HIS A 188 11.36 11.07 0.27
N ASN A 189 10.18 10.56 0.61
CA ASN A 189 8.93 10.99 -0.03
C ASN A 189 8.48 12.34 0.53
N ASP A 190 8.21 13.28 -0.37
CA ASP A 190 7.58 14.55 -0.03
C ASP A 190 6.09 14.39 0.29
N ILE A 191 5.46 13.25 -0.13
CA ILE A 191 4.05 12.94 0.11
C ILE A 191 3.89 11.57 0.77
N ASP A 192 2.84 11.40 1.56
CA ASP A 192 2.31 10.10 1.93
C ASP A 192 1.54 9.52 0.72
N ALA A 193 2.29 8.87 -0.18
CA ALA A 193 1.72 8.39 -1.43
C ALA A 193 0.64 7.31 -1.23
N PHE A 194 0.73 6.52 -0.14
CA PHE A 194 -0.30 5.56 0.21
C PHE A 194 -1.56 6.26 0.73
N GLY A 195 -1.43 7.18 1.68
CA GLY A 195 -2.55 7.97 2.20
C GLY A 195 -3.22 8.81 1.11
N ASP A 196 -2.44 9.46 0.24
CA ASP A 196 -2.95 10.22 -0.91
C ASP A 196 -3.70 9.33 -1.92
N ALA A 197 -3.21 8.10 -2.19
CA ALA A 197 -3.90 7.13 -3.04
C ALA A 197 -5.23 6.68 -2.41
N TYR A 198 -5.21 6.40 -1.12
CA TYR A 198 -6.40 6.03 -0.35
C TYR A 198 -7.47 7.12 -0.39
N GLU A 199 -7.11 8.37 -0.05
CA GLU A 199 -8.02 9.51 -0.09
C GLU A 199 -8.59 9.75 -1.49
N TYR A 200 -7.74 9.65 -2.52
CA TYR A 200 -8.17 9.81 -3.90
C TYR A 200 -9.21 8.76 -4.29
N LEU A 201 -8.97 7.50 -3.98
CA LEU A 201 -9.90 6.42 -4.28
C LEU A 201 -11.23 6.60 -3.54
N ILE A 202 -11.20 6.91 -2.25
CA ILE A 202 -12.42 7.14 -1.47
C ILE A 202 -13.21 8.33 -2.02
N SER A 203 -12.55 9.46 -2.28
CA SER A 203 -13.23 10.66 -2.75
C SER A 203 -13.95 10.48 -4.09
N ASN A 204 -13.30 9.75 -5.03
CA ASN A 204 -13.89 9.51 -6.35
C ASN A 204 -15.04 8.48 -6.32
N TYR A 205 -14.94 7.45 -5.48
CA TYR A 205 -15.94 6.39 -5.43
C TYR A 205 -17.10 6.70 -4.48
N ALA A 206 -16.89 7.49 -3.43
CA ALA A 206 -17.99 7.96 -2.57
C ALA A 206 -19.03 8.78 -3.34
N SER A 207 -18.58 9.61 -4.29
CA SER A 207 -19.47 10.39 -5.16
C SER A 207 -20.30 9.52 -6.12
N ASN A 208 -19.79 8.39 -6.57
CA ASN A 208 -20.45 7.47 -7.50
C ASN A 208 -21.43 6.50 -6.81
N ALA A 209 -21.26 6.24 -5.52
CA ALA A 209 -22.12 5.31 -4.77
C ALA A 209 -23.47 5.92 -4.35
N GLY A 210 -23.75 7.17 -4.71
CA GLY A 210 -25.02 7.85 -4.36
C GLY A 210 -25.19 8.14 -2.86
N LYS A 211 -24.16 7.92 -2.07
CA LYS A 211 -24.11 8.24 -0.64
C LYS A 211 -23.39 9.58 -0.45
N SER A 212 -23.78 10.34 0.57
CA SER A 212 -23.12 11.62 0.86
C SER A 212 -21.66 11.38 1.26
N GLY A 213 -20.72 12.16 0.70
CA GLY A 213 -19.28 11.98 0.97
C GLY A 213 -18.91 12.04 2.46
N GLY A 214 -19.74 12.68 3.30
CA GLY A 214 -19.56 12.74 4.74
C GLY A 214 -19.77 11.43 5.50
N GLU A 215 -20.32 10.40 4.85
CA GLU A 215 -20.46 9.07 5.45
C GLU A 215 -19.16 8.23 5.35
N PHE A 216 -18.18 8.67 4.55
CA PHE A 216 -16.98 7.88 4.25
C PHE A 216 -15.68 8.48 4.76
N PHE A 217 -15.52 9.78 4.72
CA PHE A 217 -14.31 10.43 5.21
C PHE A 217 -14.53 11.92 5.46
N THR A 218 -13.72 12.51 6.34
CA THR A 218 -13.69 13.94 6.57
C THR A 218 -12.83 14.60 5.49
N PRO A 219 -13.34 15.56 4.68
CA PRO A 219 -12.55 16.26 3.68
C PRO A 219 -11.28 16.89 4.27
N GLN A 220 -10.15 16.79 3.56
CA GLN A 220 -8.85 17.29 4.02
C GLN A 220 -8.88 18.76 4.47
N THR A 221 -9.64 19.61 3.78
CA THR A 221 -9.79 21.02 4.15
C THR A 221 -10.41 21.19 5.53
N VAL A 222 -11.38 20.34 5.88
CA VAL A 222 -12.04 20.33 7.20
C VAL A 222 -11.08 19.77 8.25
N SER A 223 -10.39 18.66 7.98
CA SER A 223 -9.40 18.08 8.88
C SER A 223 -8.26 19.06 9.18
N LYS A 224 -7.74 19.74 8.16
CA LYS A 224 -6.71 20.79 8.33
C LYS A 224 -7.22 21.97 9.15
N LEU A 225 -8.47 22.40 8.96
CA LEU A 225 -9.08 23.44 9.76
C LEU A 225 -9.20 23.03 11.23
N LEU A 226 -9.72 21.82 11.49
CA LEU A 226 -9.84 21.27 12.84
C LEU A 226 -8.48 21.15 13.53
N ALA A 227 -7.48 20.60 12.83
CA ALA A 227 -6.12 20.49 13.35
C ALA A 227 -5.53 21.86 13.71
N ARG A 228 -5.69 22.88 12.85
CA ARG A 228 -5.22 24.26 13.11
C ARG A 228 -5.94 24.87 14.32
N LEU A 229 -7.25 24.67 14.45
CA LEU A 229 -8.00 25.18 15.60
C LEU A 229 -7.57 24.55 16.92
N VAL A 230 -7.31 23.23 16.91
CA VAL A 230 -6.85 22.51 18.11
C VAL A 230 -5.41 22.87 18.47
N MET A 231 -4.59 23.21 17.47
CA MET A 231 -3.19 23.59 17.65
C MET A 231 -2.99 25.07 17.97
N GLU A 232 -4.02 25.89 17.85
CA GLU A 232 -3.92 27.34 18.12
C GLU A 232 -3.37 27.59 19.53
N GLY A 233 -2.26 28.35 19.60
CA GLY A 233 -1.58 28.67 20.85
C GLY A 233 -0.81 27.51 21.51
N LYS A 234 -0.60 26.38 20.82
CA LYS A 234 0.19 25.23 21.33
C LYS A 234 1.49 25.12 20.55
N GLU A 235 2.60 24.89 21.28
CA GLU A 235 3.92 24.66 20.70
C GLU A 235 4.21 23.15 20.50
N ASN A 236 3.58 22.28 21.30
CA ASN A 236 3.81 20.83 21.28
C ASN A 236 2.49 20.04 21.35
N ILE A 237 2.50 18.85 20.74
CA ILE A 237 1.42 17.86 20.81
C ILE A 237 1.89 16.72 21.71
N ASN A 238 1.10 16.37 22.74
CA ASN A 238 1.43 15.27 23.64
C ASN A 238 0.95 13.91 23.09
N LYS A 239 -0.26 13.88 22.50
CA LYS A 239 -0.87 12.67 21.91
C LYS A 239 -1.79 13.04 20.75
N VAL A 240 -1.84 12.17 19.76
CA VAL A 240 -2.81 12.18 18.65
C VAL A 240 -3.58 10.87 18.70
N TYR A 241 -4.91 10.96 18.56
CA TYR A 241 -5.82 9.82 18.54
C TYR A 241 -6.56 9.74 17.21
#